data_12867011d1c8b40c45c2c1593d971456
#
_entry.id   12867011d1c8b40c45c2c1593d971456
#
_cell.length_a   1.000
_cell.length_b   1.000
_cell.length_c   1.000
_cell.angle_alpha   90.00
_cell.angle_beta   90.00
_cell.angle_gamma   90.00
#
_symmetry.space_group_name_H-M   'P 1'
#
loop_
_entity.id
_entity.type
_entity.pdbx_description
1 polymer ?
#
loop_
_entity_poly.entity_id
_entity_poly.type
_entity_poly.pdbx_seq_one_letter_code
_entity_poly.pdbx_strand_id
1 'polypeptide(L)'
;LMTKVVKVVTTEQSLLEIRELMLNNNLRRIPVVDGDGHLKGIVTDGDVSRATPSDASTLDRYEANYILGKLKAKDLMTKAVITVKAEDGVETAAYLMYKFKIGALPVVDATNKVVGIISDTDVFKAFVDLLGYAKTSTKITVDTQDKVGVLAELAEIFHNRGVNIISVVTRKIGPKRAAITVRADLTNAMDIIQTIRDAGFVITDISTLKVDDAHEDLS
;
A
#
# COMPACT_ATOMS: atom_id res chain seq x y z
N LEU A 1 1.96 5.76 8.59
CA LEU A 1 1.72 4.61 7.71
C LEU A 1 2.87 3.61 7.69
N MET A 2 4.12 4.05 7.77
CA MET A 2 5.29 3.18 7.78
C MET A 2 5.44 2.40 9.08
N THR A 3 6.03 1.20 9.02
CA THR A 3 6.53 0.47 10.19
C THR A 3 7.78 1.18 10.72
N LYS A 4 7.74 1.68 11.97
CA LYS A 4 8.84 2.43 12.59
C LYS A 4 9.90 1.55 13.27
N VAL A 5 9.50 0.38 13.78
CA VAL A 5 10.43 -0.58 14.38
C VAL A 5 10.86 -1.58 13.32
N VAL A 6 11.83 -1.16 12.49
CA VAL A 6 12.31 -1.96 11.36
C VAL A 6 13.32 -2.99 11.84
N LYS A 7 13.11 -4.25 11.46
CA LYS A 7 14.16 -5.26 11.57
C LYS A 7 15.16 -5.02 10.44
N VAL A 8 16.40 -4.78 10.79
CA VAL A 8 17.50 -4.59 9.84
C VAL A 8 18.55 -5.67 10.07
N VAL A 9 19.37 -5.91 9.08
CA VAL A 9 20.54 -6.80 9.17
C VAL A 9 21.79 -6.06 8.73
N THR A 10 22.94 -6.53 9.16
CA THR A 10 24.23 -5.97 8.73
C THR A 10 24.72 -6.66 7.47
N THR A 11 25.68 -6.03 6.78
CA THR A 11 26.31 -6.58 5.56
C THR A 11 26.99 -7.94 5.81
N GLU A 12 27.42 -8.21 7.04
CA GLU A 12 28.15 -9.42 7.42
C GLU A 12 27.26 -10.54 7.98
N GLN A 13 25.97 -10.27 8.22
CA GLN A 13 25.06 -11.33 8.64
C GLN A 13 24.90 -12.42 7.59
N SER A 14 24.85 -13.66 8.04
CA SER A 14 24.70 -14.82 7.17
C SER A 14 23.31 -14.92 6.60
N LEU A 15 23.20 -15.55 5.43
CA LEU A 15 21.90 -15.77 4.79
C LEU A 15 21.00 -16.71 5.61
N LEU A 16 21.61 -17.62 6.38
CA LEU A 16 20.87 -18.50 7.30
C LEU A 16 20.16 -17.66 8.38
N GLU A 17 20.89 -16.75 9.04
CA GLU A 17 20.31 -15.85 10.05
C GLU A 17 19.22 -14.94 9.46
N ILE A 18 19.44 -14.44 8.24
CA ILE A 18 18.45 -13.61 7.53
C ILE A 18 17.18 -14.40 7.25
N ARG A 19 17.31 -15.65 6.75
CA ARG A 19 16.20 -16.56 6.52
C ARG A 19 15.40 -16.84 7.79
N GLU A 20 16.08 -17.14 8.90
CA GLU A 20 15.43 -17.36 10.19
C GLU A 20 14.69 -16.11 10.68
N LEU A 21 15.33 -14.93 10.53
CA LEU A 21 14.69 -13.65 10.89
C LEU A 21 13.44 -13.39 10.06
N MET A 22 13.47 -13.68 8.75
CA MET A 22 12.32 -13.56 7.87
C MET A 22 11.17 -14.50 8.29
N LEU A 23 11.47 -15.78 8.54
CA LEU A 23 10.48 -16.77 8.92
C LEU A 23 9.84 -16.46 10.27
N ASN A 24 10.65 -16.16 11.29
CA ASN A 24 10.18 -15.91 12.65
C ASN A 24 9.36 -14.62 12.79
N ASN A 25 9.49 -13.66 11.87
CA ASN A 25 8.80 -12.39 11.91
C ASN A 25 7.85 -12.16 10.71
N ASN A 26 7.62 -13.18 9.88
CA ASN A 26 6.82 -13.09 8.66
C ASN A 26 7.24 -11.92 7.74
N LEU A 27 8.54 -11.76 7.55
CA LEU A 27 9.11 -10.67 6.76
C LEU A 27 9.49 -11.17 5.37
N ARG A 28 9.16 -10.37 4.35
CA ARG A 28 9.55 -10.64 2.95
C ARG A 28 10.74 -9.83 2.49
N ARG A 29 11.10 -8.78 3.23
CA ARG A 29 12.17 -7.84 2.85
C ARG A 29 12.81 -7.27 4.10
N ILE A 30 14.14 -7.18 4.10
CA ILE A 30 14.88 -6.65 5.24
C ILE A 30 15.94 -5.68 4.71
N PRO A 31 15.97 -4.42 5.16
CA PRO A 31 17.04 -3.49 4.84
C PRO A 31 18.38 -3.97 5.42
N VAL A 32 19.44 -3.82 4.63
CA VAL A 32 20.82 -4.10 5.05
C VAL A 32 21.49 -2.78 5.36
N VAL A 33 22.08 -2.68 6.54
CA VAL A 33 22.71 -1.45 7.03
C VAL A 33 24.19 -1.69 7.42
N ASP A 34 24.93 -0.60 7.55
CA ASP A 34 26.26 -0.64 8.21
C ASP A 34 26.13 -0.53 9.74
N GLY A 35 27.28 -0.47 10.44
CA GLY A 35 27.34 -0.36 11.91
C GLY A 35 26.70 0.91 12.47
N ASP A 36 26.54 1.95 11.66
CA ASP A 36 25.94 3.24 12.03
C ASP A 36 24.45 3.35 11.65
N GLY A 37 23.90 2.31 10.99
CA GLY A 37 22.51 2.24 10.58
C GLY A 37 22.23 2.85 9.20
N HIS A 38 23.24 3.20 8.40
CA HIS A 38 23.05 3.71 7.05
C HIS A 38 22.71 2.57 6.10
N LEU A 39 21.74 2.81 5.23
CA LEU A 39 21.29 1.85 4.23
C LEU A 39 22.41 1.49 3.24
N LYS A 40 22.67 0.19 3.07
CA LYS A 40 23.65 -0.37 2.11
C LYS A 40 22.98 -1.22 1.03
N GLY A 41 21.81 -1.78 1.35
CA GLY A 41 21.10 -2.65 0.43
C GLY A 41 19.77 -3.12 1.00
N ILE A 42 19.13 -4.02 0.27
CA ILE A 42 17.93 -4.73 0.72
C ILE A 42 18.04 -6.20 0.30
N VAL A 43 17.63 -7.11 1.18
CA VAL A 43 17.50 -8.54 0.89
C VAL A 43 16.02 -8.89 0.91
N THR A 44 15.58 -9.68 -0.07
CA THR A 44 14.21 -10.15 -0.20
C THR A 44 14.12 -11.66 0.01
N ASP A 45 12.90 -12.15 0.29
CA ASP A 45 12.60 -13.58 0.33
C ASP A 45 12.95 -14.30 -0.97
N GLY A 46 12.77 -13.62 -2.12
CA GLY A 46 13.21 -14.13 -3.42
C GLY A 46 14.73 -14.28 -3.54
N ASP A 47 15.53 -13.39 -2.94
CA ASP A 47 17.00 -13.50 -2.92
C ASP A 47 17.42 -14.70 -2.08
N VAL A 48 16.81 -14.87 -0.91
CA VAL A 48 17.03 -16.03 -0.03
C VAL A 48 16.63 -17.33 -0.73
N SER A 49 15.47 -17.36 -1.39
CA SER A 49 14.99 -18.55 -2.10
C SER A 49 15.89 -18.95 -3.26
N ARG A 50 16.38 -17.98 -4.05
CA ARG A 50 17.32 -18.26 -5.16
C ARG A 50 18.67 -18.79 -4.70
N ALA A 51 19.11 -18.39 -3.53
CA ALA A 51 20.37 -18.83 -2.95
C ALA A 51 20.25 -20.15 -2.16
N THR A 52 19.03 -20.55 -1.84
CA THR A 52 18.76 -21.82 -1.13
C THR A 52 18.73 -22.96 -2.15
N PRO A 53 19.50 -24.05 -1.94
CA PRO A 53 19.39 -25.23 -2.78
C PRO A 53 17.95 -25.74 -2.84
N SER A 54 17.49 -26.15 -4.02
CA SER A 54 16.13 -26.67 -4.20
C SER A 54 15.99 -28.06 -3.54
N ASP A 55 14.76 -28.45 -3.23
CA ASP A 55 14.44 -29.81 -2.71
C ASP A 55 14.83 -30.93 -3.69
N ALA A 56 15.05 -30.60 -4.98
CA ALA A 56 15.57 -31.51 -6.00
C ALA A 56 17.10 -31.63 -5.99
N SER A 57 17.80 -30.87 -5.13
CA SER A 57 19.26 -30.96 -4.99
C SER A 57 19.63 -32.24 -4.25
N THR A 58 20.79 -32.81 -4.58
CA THR A 58 21.38 -33.96 -3.89
C THR A 58 22.01 -33.58 -2.53
N LEU A 59 22.02 -32.29 -2.19
CA LEU A 59 22.56 -31.81 -0.93
C LEU A 59 21.63 -32.17 0.22
N ASP A 60 22.21 -32.65 1.30
CA ASP A 60 21.46 -32.83 2.53
C ASP A 60 21.16 -31.46 3.23
N ARG A 61 20.31 -31.51 4.26
CA ARG A 61 19.91 -30.32 5.00
C ARG A 61 21.09 -29.62 5.70
N TYR A 62 22.08 -30.38 6.12
CA TYR A 62 23.27 -29.84 6.80
C TYR A 62 24.19 -29.11 5.80
N GLU A 63 24.39 -29.69 4.63
CA GLU A 63 25.17 -29.07 3.54
C GLU A 63 24.51 -27.78 3.05
N ALA A 64 23.18 -27.78 2.85
CA ALA A 64 22.44 -26.59 2.49
C ALA A 64 22.59 -25.47 3.56
N ASN A 65 22.42 -25.77 4.82
CA ASN A 65 22.59 -24.82 5.93
C ASN A 65 24.05 -24.32 6.04
N TYR A 66 25.02 -25.17 5.77
CA TYR A 66 26.42 -24.78 5.75
C TYR A 66 26.71 -23.74 4.66
N ILE A 67 26.17 -23.93 3.46
CA ILE A 67 26.30 -22.98 2.34
C ILE A 67 25.63 -21.66 2.70
N LEU A 68 24.39 -21.69 3.21
CA LEU A 68 23.66 -20.50 3.63
C LEU A 68 24.35 -19.77 4.78
N GLY A 69 25.03 -20.48 5.67
CA GLY A 69 25.83 -19.90 6.76
C GLY A 69 27.07 -19.15 6.27
N LYS A 70 27.63 -19.52 5.12
CA LYS A 70 28.79 -18.86 4.52
C LYS A 70 28.44 -17.62 3.69
N LEU A 71 27.29 -17.62 3.01
CA LEU A 71 26.82 -16.47 2.23
C LEU A 71 26.44 -15.33 3.16
N LYS A 72 26.87 -14.12 2.82
CA LYS A 72 26.60 -12.91 3.59
C LYS A 72 25.57 -12.02 2.89
N ALA A 73 24.90 -11.15 3.65
CA ALA A 73 23.96 -10.19 3.11
C ALA A 73 24.51 -9.39 1.92
N LYS A 74 25.77 -8.93 2.04
CA LYS A 74 26.49 -8.15 1.00
C LYS A 74 26.64 -8.86 -0.33
N ASP A 75 26.61 -10.21 -0.35
CA ASP A 75 26.82 -11.02 -1.54
C ASP A 75 25.55 -11.12 -2.39
N LEU A 76 24.36 -10.92 -1.76
CA LEU A 76 23.05 -11.15 -2.37
C LEU A 76 22.15 -9.91 -2.40
N MET A 77 22.44 -8.91 -1.52
CA MET A 77 21.61 -7.73 -1.44
C MET A 77 21.55 -6.94 -2.74
N THR A 78 20.41 -6.40 -3.04
CA THR A 78 20.28 -5.33 -4.04
C THR A 78 20.88 -4.05 -3.45
N LYS A 79 21.93 -3.50 -4.09
CA LYS A 79 22.65 -2.31 -3.62
C LYS A 79 21.98 -1.00 -4.04
N ALA A 80 21.41 -0.96 -5.27
CA ALA A 80 20.70 0.22 -5.75
C ALA A 80 19.26 0.24 -5.22
N VAL A 81 19.09 0.64 -3.96
CA VAL A 81 17.80 0.65 -3.28
C VAL A 81 17.08 1.96 -3.54
N ILE A 82 15.81 1.87 -3.97
CA ILE A 82 14.92 3.02 -4.06
C ILE A 82 14.34 3.26 -2.67
N THR A 83 14.43 4.49 -2.20
CA THR A 83 14.01 4.90 -0.86
C THR A 83 13.01 6.04 -0.92
N VAL A 84 12.33 6.28 0.19
CA VAL A 84 11.50 7.46 0.43
C VAL A 84 11.90 8.09 1.77
N LYS A 85 11.48 9.33 1.99
CA LYS A 85 11.64 10.02 3.26
C LYS A 85 10.35 9.98 4.08
N ALA A 86 10.45 10.23 5.38
CA ALA A 86 9.29 10.19 6.27
C ALA A 86 8.22 11.25 5.94
N GLU A 87 8.62 12.36 5.32
CA GLU A 87 7.75 13.45 4.84
C GLU A 87 7.10 13.20 3.49
N ASP A 88 7.54 12.18 2.73
CA ASP A 88 6.95 11.84 1.44
C ASP A 88 5.53 11.30 1.62
N GLY A 89 4.62 11.70 0.73
CA GLY A 89 3.25 11.21 0.70
C GLY A 89 3.17 9.74 0.31
N VAL A 90 2.10 9.05 0.75
CA VAL A 90 1.85 7.64 0.41
C VAL A 90 1.72 7.43 -1.11
N GLU A 91 1.22 8.43 -1.83
CA GLU A 91 1.12 8.43 -3.28
C GLU A 91 2.49 8.41 -3.96
N THR A 92 3.51 9.03 -3.36
CA THR A 92 4.90 8.95 -3.84
C THR A 92 5.43 7.52 -3.70
N ALA A 93 5.22 6.91 -2.54
CA ALA A 93 5.59 5.51 -2.32
C ALA A 93 4.88 4.57 -3.31
N ALA A 94 3.57 4.74 -3.48
CA ALA A 94 2.76 3.97 -4.44
C ALA A 94 3.28 4.10 -5.87
N TYR A 95 3.58 5.34 -6.30
CA TYR A 95 4.11 5.60 -7.64
C TYR A 95 5.47 4.93 -7.87
N LEU A 96 6.39 5.03 -6.90
CA LEU A 96 7.70 4.38 -6.98
C LEU A 96 7.58 2.86 -7.02
N MET A 97 6.73 2.26 -6.18
CA MET A 97 6.47 0.82 -6.20
C MET A 97 5.93 0.36 -7.54
N TYR A 98 4.96 1.08 -8.10
CA TYR A 98 4.40 0.79 -9.42
C TYR A 98 5.44 0.92 -10.54
N LYS A 99 6.17 2.04 -10.57
CA LYS A 99 7.16 2.36 -11.62
C LYS A 99 8.30 1.36 -11.67
N PHE A 100 8.81 0.96 -10.51
CA PHE A 100 9.97 0.08 -10.40
C PHE A 100 9.62 -1.39 -10.12
N LYS A 101 8.32 -1.70 -10.00
CA LYS A 101 7.79 -3.05 -9.72
C LYS A 101 8.38 -3.66 -8.46
N ILE A 102 8.46 -2.86 -7.41
CA ILE A 102 8.97 -3.25 -6.09
C ILE A 102 7.86 -3.14 -5.06
N GLY A 103 7.87 -4.01 -4.06
CA GLY A 103 6.79 -4.11 -3.10
C GLY A 103 7.15 -3.57 -1.71
N ALA A 104 8.30 -2.92 -1.52
CA ALA A 104 8.62 -2.15 -0.33
C ALA A 104 9.72 -1.12 -0.60
N LEU A 105 9.72 -0.07 0.20
CA LEU A 105 10.70 1.01 0.17
C LEU A 105 11.22 1.25 1.60
N PRO A 106 12.52 1.16 1.85
CA PRO A 106 13.09 1.69 3.08
C PRO A 106 12.82 3.18 3.17
N VAL A 107 12.45 3.64 4.35
CA VAL A 107 12.31 5.05 4.69
C VAL A 107 13.60 5.49 5.36
N VAL A 108 14.25 6.51 4.82
CA VAL A 108 15.52 6.99 5.32
C VAL A 108 15.44 8.46 5.74
N ASP A 109 16.30 8.84 6.66
CA ASP A 109 16.51 10.24 7.05
C ASP A 109 17.50 10.97 6.11
N ALA A 110 17.78 12.23 6.43
CA ALA A 110 18.70 13.06 5.65
C ALA A 110 20.14 12.52 5.62
N THR A 111 20.52 11.64 6.56
CA THR A 111 21.84 11.00 6.66
C THR A 111 21.85 9.61 6.03
N ASN A 112 20.77 9.18 5.39
CA ASN A 112 20.59 7.85 4.81
C ASN A 112 20.48 6.72 5.85
N LYS A 113 20.12 7.03 7.10
CA LYS A 113 19.80 6.00 8.11
C LYS A 113 18.38 5.50 7.92
N VAL A 114 18.20 4.19 8.11
CA VAL A 114 16.87 3.56 8.03
C VAL A 114 16.05 3.94 9.25
N VAL A 115 14.95 4.65 9.04
CA VAL A 115 14.01 5.09 10.09
C VAL A 115 12.65 4.41 9.99
N GLY A 116 12.39 3.69 8.88
CA GLY A 116 11.14 2.98 8.63
C GLY A 116 11.24 2.07 7.41
N ILE A 117 10.17 1.34 7.18
CA ILE A 117 9.91 0.63 5.93
C ILE A 117 8.43 0.78 5.61
N ILE A 118 8.10 1.00 4.33
CA ILE A 118 6.73 1.00 3.83
C ILE A 118 6.59 -0.11 2.79
N SER A 119 5.57 -0.93 2.94
CA SER A 119 5.25 -2.04 2.05
C SER A 119 4.05 -1.73 1.14
N ASP A 120 3.86 -2.56 0.11
CA ASP A 120 2.66 -2.53 -0.74
C ASP A 120 1.37 -2.71 0.09
N THR A 121 1.38 -3.56 1.11
CA THR A 121 0.25 -3.74 2.04
C THR A 121 -0.05 -2.46 2.82
N ASP A 122 0.97 -1.72 3.30
CA ASP A 122 0.78 -0.44 3.98
C ASP A 122 0.15 0.61 3.04
N VAL A 123 0.61 0.63 1.79
CA VAL A 123 0.06 1.50 0.74
C VAL A 123 -1.39 1.14 0.44
N PHE A 124 -1.72 -0.16 0.27
CA PHE A 124 -3.11 -0.59 0.05
C PHE A 124 -4.00 -0.25 1.24
N LYS A 125 -3.54 -0.47 2.48
CA LYS A 125 -4.27 -0.08 3.68
C LYS A 125 -4.58 1.43 3.67
N ALA A 126 -3.59 2.26 3.36
CA ALA A 126 -3.78 3.69 3.26
C ALA A 126 -4.85 4.08 2.22
N PHE A 127 -4.85 3.46 1.05
CA PHE A 127 -5.86 3.72 0.04
C PHE A 127 -7.25 3.23 0.46
N VAL A 128 -7.36 2.08 1.12
CA VAL A 128 -8.62 1.59 1.68
C VAL A 128 -9.20 2.60 2.68
N ASP A 129 -8.34 3.13 3.57
CA ASP A 129 -8.73 4.14 4.56
C ASP A 129 -9.14 5.47 3.89
N LEU A 130 -8.33 5.97 2.94
CA LEU A 130 -8.60 7.21 2.20
C LEU A 130 -9.89 7.15 1.38
N LEU A 131 -10.18 5.98 0.81
CA LEU A 131 -11.41 5.77 0.03
C LEU A 131 -12.63 5.49 0.92
N GLY A 132 -12.45 5.37 2.23
CA GLY A 132 -13.52 5.10 3.18
C GLY A 132 -14.14 3.71 3.03
N TYR A 133 -13.38 2.73 2.53
CA TYR A 133 -13.86 1.38 2.30
C TYR A 133 -13.99 0.56 3.59
N ALA A 134 -13.37 1.00 4.68
CA ALA A 134 -13.42 0.33 5.99
C ALA A 134 -14.70 0.59 6.79
N LYS A 135 -15.67 1.37 6.26
CA LYS A 135 -16.91 1.73 6.94
C LYS A 135 -18.13 1.36 6.11
N THR A 136 -19.22 0.96 6.78
CA THR A 136 -20.54 0.81 6.14
C THR A 136 -20.90 2.12 5.43
N SER A 137 -21.16 2.03 4.14
CA SER A 137 -21.33 3.22 3.29
C SER A 137 -21.94 2.87 1.94
N THR A 138 -22.55 3.85 1.30
CA THR A 138 -23.01 3.73 -0.09
C THR A 138 -22.10 4.51 -1.02
N LYS A 139 -21.65 3.84 -2.08
CA LYS A 139 -20.90 4.44 -3.18
C LYS A 139 -21.88 4.78 -4.31
N ILE A 140 -21.82 6.01 -4.80
CA ILE A 140 -22.58 6.49 -5.95
C ILE A 140 -21.59 7.07 -6.95
N THR A 141 -21.60 6.57 -8.18
CA THR A 141 -20.78 7.11 -9.27
C THR A 141 -21.69 7.82 -10.27
N VAL A 142 -21.36 9.05 -10.56
CA VAL A 142 -22.06 9.87 -11.55
C VAL A 142 -21.12 10.22 -12.69
N ASP A 143 -21.68 10.22 -13.89
CA ASP A 143 -21.04 10.71 -15.10
C ASP A 143 -21.57 12.12 -15.40
N THR A 144 -20.68 13.08 -15.64
CA THR A 144 -21.02 14.48 -15.79
C THR A 144 -20.05 15.20 -16.71
N GLN A 145 -20.36 16.44 -17.05
CA GLN A 145 -19.43 17.33 -17.74
C GLN A 145 -18.29 17.73 -16.79
N ASP A 146 -17.06 17.72 -17.31
CA ASP A 146 -15.88 18.22 -16.59
C ASP A 146 -15.88 19.77 -16.66
N LYS A 147 -16.62 20.41 -15.77
CA LYS A 147 -16.78 21.87 -15.66
C LYS A 147 -16.49 22.36 -14.24
N VAL A 148 -16.11 23.61 -14.13
CA VAL A 148 -15.96 24.28 -12.82
C VAL A 148 -17.30 24.27 -12.09
N GLY A 149 -17.27 23.95 -10.79
CA GLY A 149 -18.45 23.96 -9.93
C GLY A 149 -19.23 22.65 -9.86
N VAL A 150 -19.03 21.69 -10.78
CA VAL A 150 -19.81 20.44 -10.79
C VAL A 150 -19.72 19.64 -9.51
N LEU A 151 -18.55 19.63 -8.86
CA LEU A 151 -18.38 18.96 -7.56
C LEU A 151 -19.16 19.68 -6.45
N ALA A 152 -19.21 21.03 -6.49
CA ALA A 152 -20.00 21.80 -5.53
C ALA A 152 -21.49 21.53 -5.71
N GLU A 153 -21.99 21.52 -6.96
CA GLU A 153 -23.39 21.17 -7.27
C GLU A 153 -23.75 19.78 -6.70
N LEU A 154 -22.88 18.78 -6.88
CA LEU A 154 -23.11 17.44 -6.37
C LEU A 154 -23.04 17.39 -4.83
N ALA A 155 -22.06 18.06 -4.22
CA ALA A 155 -21.88 18.07 -2.76
C ALA A 155 -23.06 18.79 -2.05
N GLU A 156 -23.65 19.82 -2.65
CA GLU A 156 -24.83 20.52 -2.13
C GLU A 156 -26.05 19.58 -1.99
N ILE A 157 -26.20 18.62 -2.89
CA ILE A 157 -27.28 17.62 -2.81
C ILE A 157 -27.13 16.78 -1.51
N PHE A 158 -25.90 16.36 -1.18
CA PHE A 158 -25.63 15.61 0.05
C PHE A 158 -25.82 16.50 1.28
N HIS A 159 -25.33 17.74 1.23
CA HIS A 159 -25.48 18.71 2.31
C HIS A 159 -26.96 18.97 2.65
N ASN A 160 -27.80 19.24 1.64
CA ASN A 160 -29.22 19.53 1.81
C ASN A 160 -30.03 18.34 2.35
N ARG A 161 -29.48 17.13 2.27
CA ARG A 161 -30.05 15.90 2.85
C ARG A 161 -29.44 15.50 4.16
N GLY A 162 -28.51 16.32 4.74
CA GLY A 162 -27.83 16.02 5.98
C GLY A 162 -26.93 14.78 5.91
N VAL A 163 -26.43 14.43 4.72
CA VAL A 163 -25.65 13.23 4.47
C VAL A 163 -24.16 13.57 4.48
N ASN A 164 -23.41 12.86 5.31
CA ASN A 164 -21.96 13.03 5.40
C ASN A 164 -21.26 12.30 4.23
N ILE A 165 -20.42 13.05 3.51
CA ILE A 165 -19.54 12.50 2.48
C ILE A 165 -18.26 11.99 3.14
N ILE A 166 -17.94 10.72 2.93
CA ILE A 166 -16.76 10.04 3.47
C ILE A 166 -15.55 10.27 2.54
N SER A 167 -15.75 10.07 1.23
CA SER A 167 -14.70 10.29 0.23
C SER A 167 -15.28 10.69 -1.11
N VAL A 168 -14.47 11.40 -1.89
CA VAL A 168 -14.78 11.77 -3.27
C VAL A 168 -13.59 11.47 -4.16
N VAL A 169 -13.84 10.79 -5.27
CA VAL A 169 -12.83 10.50 -6.29
C VAL A 169 -13.33 11.01 -7.64
N THR A 170 -12.53 11.81 -8.32
CA THR A 170 -12.84 12.27 -9.66
C THR A 170 -11.90 11.64 -10.67
N ARG A 171 -12.43 11.26 -11.83
CA ARG A 171 -11.65 10.66 -12.92
C ARG A 171 -12.13 11.18 -14.27
N LYS A 172 -11.21 11.67 -15.09
CA LYS A 172 -11.54 12.00 -16.50
C LYS A 172 -11.87 10.73 -17.27
N ILE A 173 -13.01 10.73 -17.98
CA ILE A 173 -13.50 9.60 -18.78
C ILE A 173 -13.60 9.93 -20.26
N GLY A 174 -13.25 11.16 -20.63
CA GLY A 174 -13.24 11.64 -22.01
C GLY A 174 -12.99 13.14 -22.12
N PRO A 175 -12.94 13.69 -23.32
CA PRO A 175 -12.89 15.13 -23.54
C PRO A 175 -14.12 15.79 -22.89
N LYS A 176 -13.91 16.68 -21.93
CA LYS A 176 -14.97 17.42 -21.20
C LYS A 176 -15.96 16.51 -20.43
N ARG A 177 -15.57 15.28 -20.08
CA ARG A 177 -16.39 14.38 -19.24
C ARG A 177 -15.58 13.83 -18.07
N ALA A 178 -16.22 13.76 -16.90
CA ALA A 178 -15.65 13.22 -15.68
C ALA A 178 -16.65 12.24 -15.01
N ALA A 179 -16.13 11.19 -14.43
CA ALA A 179 -16.84 10.38 -13.45
C ALA A 179 -16.48 10.89 -12.05
N ILE A 180 -17.49 11.17 -11.24
CA ILE A 180 -17.35 11.52 -9.83
C ILE A 180 -17.94 10.39 -9.02
N THR A 181 -17.11 9.76 -8.22
CA THR A 181 -17.52 8.72 -7.27
C THR A 181 -17.57 9.33 -5.88
N VAL A 182 -18.74 9.35 -5.28
CA VAL A 182 -18.96 9.77 -3.90
C VAL A 182 -19.24 8.55 -3.06
N ARG A 183 -18.55 8.41 -1.95
CA ARG A 183 -18.89 7.47 -0.88
C ARG A 183 -19.45 8.27 0.28
N ALA A 184 -20.63 7.86 0.76
CA ALA A 184 -21.35 8.59 1.78
C ALA A 184 -21.91 7.65 2.86
N ASP A 185 -22.11 8.17 4.04
CA ASP A 185 -22.73 7.46 5.17
C ASP A 185 -24.26 7.41 4.94
N LEU A 186 -24.66 6.41 4.18
CA LEU A 186 -26.04 6.19 3.75
C LEU A 186 -26.42 4.73 3.93
N THR A 187 -27.47 4.48 4.67
CA THR A 187 -28.13 3.18 4.78
C THR A 187 -29.30 3.03 3.78
N ASN A 188 -29.95 4.14 3.44
CA ASN A 188 -30.99 4.19 2.41
C ASN A 188 -30.68 5.31 1.39
N ALA A 189 -30.34 4.92 0.20
CA ALA A 189 -29.91 5.85 -0.86
C ALA A 189 -31.05 6.30 -1.79
N MET A 190 -32.29 5.82 -1.64
CA MET A 190 -33.37 6.04 -2.61
C MET A 190 -33.65 7.52 -2.87
N ASP A 191 -33.82 8.31 -1.81
CA ASP A 191 -34.17 9.72 -1.92
C ASP A 191 -33.06 10.58 -2.54
N ILE A 192 -31.82 10.30 -2.18
CA ILE A 192 -30.67 11.05 -2.71
C ILE A 192 -30.40 10.68 -4.18
N ILE A 193 -30.61 9.42 -4.56
CA ILE A 193 -30.49 8.95 -5.93
C ILE A 193 -31.45 9.71 -6.84
N GLN A 194 -32.71 9.89 -6.40
CA GLN A 194 -33.68 10.63 -7.19
C GLN A 194 -33.27 12.11 -7.32
N THR A 195 -32.85 12.75 -6.24
CA THR A 195 -32.37 14.14 -6.25
C THR A 195 -31.19 14.35 -7.19
N ILE A 196 -30.22 13.40 -7.19
CA ILE A 196 -29.06 13.44 -8.10
C ILE A 196 -29.51 13.38 -9.57
N ARG A 197 -30.49 12.53 -9.89
CA ARG A 197 -31.05 12.42 -11.24
C ARG A 197 -31.81 13.67 -11.65
N ASP A 198 -32.61 14.23 -10.75
CA ASP A 198 -33.40 15.43 -11.00
C ASP A 198 -32.49 16.66 -11.23
N ALA A 199 -31.30 16.68 -10.62
CA ALA A 199 -30.26 17.67 -10.87
C ALA A 199 -29.50 17.48 -12.21
N GLY A 200 -29.86 16.44 -12.99
CA GLY A 200 -29.28 16.21 -14.31
C GLY A 200 -28.01 15.35 -14.33
N PHE A 201 -27.62 14.77 -13.20
CA PHE A 201 -26.49 13.83 -13.17
C PHE A 201 -26.89 12.43 -13.67
N VAL A 202 -26.02 11.80 -14.42
CA VAL A 202 -26.20 10.42 -14.89
C VAL A 202 -25.52 9.46 -13.94
N ILE A 203 -26.32 8.73 -13.15
CA ILE A 203 -25.78 7.71 -12.25
C ILE A 203 -25.38 6.48 -13.05
N THR A 204 -24.13 6.07 -12.95
CA THR A 204 -23.56 4.91 -13.67
C THR A 204 -23.31 3.71 -12.76
N ASP A 205 -23.17 3.92 -11.45
CA ASP A 205 -22.98 2.82 -10.50
C ASP A 205 -23.47 3.21 -9.10
N ILE A 206 -24.06 2.24 -8.41
CA ILE A 206 -24.45 2.34 -7.01
C ILE A 206 -24.10 1.02 -6.34
N SER A 207 -23.38 1.09 -5.24
CA SER A 207 -23.11 -0.10 -4.42
C SER A 207 -23.05 0.26 -2.94
N THR A 208 -23.67 -0.57 -2.12
CA THR A 208 -23.64 -0.43 -0.66
C THR A 208 -22.71 -1.47 -0.09
N LEU A 209 -21.72 -1.01 0.67
CA LEU A 209 -20.85 -1.84 1.47
C LEU A 209 -21.45 -1.91 2.87
N LYS A 210 -21.67 -3.12 3.36
CA LYS A 210 -21.92 -3.39 4.78
C LYS A 210 -20.67 -4.04 5.32
N VAL A 211 -20.02 -3.39 6.25
CA VAL A 211 -18.89 -3.99 6.99
C VAL A 211 -19.52 -4.72 8.17
N ASP A 212 -19.46 -6.05 8.14
CA ASP A 212 -19.82 -6.85 9.29
C ASP A 212 -18.74 -6.68 10.36
N ASP A 213 -19.14 -6.54 11.63
CA ASP A 213 -18.25 -6.36 12.79
C ASP A 213 -17.16 -7.46 12.93
N ALA A 214 -17.28 -8.54 12.16
CA ALA A 214 -16.34 -9.65 12.10
C ALA A 214 -14.98 -9.32 11.43
N HIS A 215 -14.83 -8.15 10.83
CA HIS A 215 -13.57 -7.73 10.18
C HIS A 215 -12.71 -6.77 11.01
N GLU A 216 -13.16 -6.35 12.20
CA GLU A 216 -12.37 -5.49 13.10
C GLU A 216 -11.18 -6.21 13.76
N ASP A 217 -11.19 -7.55 13.82
CA ASP A 217 -10.16 -8.36 14.48
C ASP A 217 -8.93 -8.70 13.59
N LEU A 218 -8.82 -8.13 12.40
CA LEU A 218 -7.68 -8.34 11.49
C LEU A 218 -6.71 -7.15 11.41
N SER A 219 -6.76 -6.23 12.37
CA SER A 219 -5.87 -5.05 12.42
C SER A 219 -4.69 -5.23 13.38
#